data_c8cfb06a0f3548e31115ff2022d31817
#
_entry.id   c8cfb06a0f3548e31115ff2022d31817
#
_cell.length_a   1.000
_cell.length_b   1.000
_cell.length_c   1.000
_cell.angle_alpha   90.00
_cell.angle_beta   90.00
_cell.angle_gamma   90.00
#
_symmetry.space_group_name_H-M   'P 1'
#
loop_
_entity.id
_entity.type
_entity.pdbx_description
1 polymer ?
#
loop_
_entity_poly.entity_id
_entity_poly.type
_entity_poly.pdbx_seq_one_letter_code
_entity_poly.pdbx_strand_id
1 'polypeptide(L)'
;MSRIINVAAAQLGPIQRSDTRRDVVERLLAHLRQAHAMGCQLVVFPELALTTFFPRWYMEDPAEIDAFYESEMPGAQTRVLFETARKLGIGFYLGYAELAVEQGVKRRFNTSILVNQNGDIIGKYRKVHLPGHAEHEPWRAFQHLEKHYFEPGESFDVWRGFGGVMGMALCNDRRWSETYRVMGLQGAEMILLGYNTPVHNPPAPEHDDLSMFHNHLVMQAGAYQNGTWVVGVAKAGKEEGCEMIGGSCIIAPSGEIVAACSTKGDELAIARCDLDLCLSYKSTTFNFDRHRRPEAYGLITERRGAVEPAPEAAVTA
;
A
#
# COMPACT_ATOMS: atom_id res chain seq x y z
N MET A 1 -18.70 6.07 23.85
CA MET A 1 -18.76 4.80 23.07
C MET A 1 -17.53 4.76 22.21
N SER A 2 -16.84 3.61 22.18
CA SER A 2 -15.64 3.43 21.33
C SER A 2 -15.99 3.53 19.85
N ARG A 3 -15.10 4.15 19.06
CA ARG A 3 -15.23 4.28 17.62
C ARG A 3 -14.72 3.00 16.93
N ILE A 4 -15.64 2.07 16.70
CA ILE A 4 -15.34 0.75 16.15
C ILE A 4 -15.60 0.71 14.65
N ILE A 5 -14.66 0.15 13.91
CA ILE A 5 -14.81 -0.18 12.50
C ILE A 5 -14.38 -1.63 12.25
N ASN A 6 -15.23 -2.42 11.57
CA ASN A 6 -14.84 -3.75 11.10
C ASN A 6 -14.20 -3.61 9.70
N VAL A 7 -12.96 -4.08 9.57
CA VAL A 7 -12.15 -3.93 8.37
C VAL A 7 -11.78 -5.30 7.82
N ALA A 8 -11.83 -5.45 6.51
CA ALA A 8 -11.36 -6.62 5.79
C ALA A 8 -10.09 -6.30 4.99
N ALA A 9 -9.01 -7.03 5.24
CA ALA A 9 -7.85 -7.12 4.37
C ALA A 9 -8.15 -8.17 3.30
N ALA A 10 -8.39 -7.72 2.06
CA ALA A 10 -8.81 -8.56 0.95
C ALA A 10 -7.61 -8.95 0.08
N GLN A 11 -6.90 -10.00 0.49
CA GLN A 11 -5.83 -10.58 -0.31
C GLN A 11 -6.37 -11.07 -1.66
N LEU A 12 -5.64 -10.79 -2.74
CA LEU A 12 -5.90 -11.39 -4.05
C LEU A 12 -4.87 -12.48 -4.34
N GLY A 13 -5.34 -13.60 -4.85
CA GLY A 13 -4.50 -14.56 -5.56
C GLY A 13 -3.91 -13.90 -6.82
N PRO A 14 -3.08 -14.64 -7.60
CA PRO A 14 -2.42 -14.08 -8.76
C PRO A 14 -3.43 -13.54 -9.79
N ILE A 15 -3.04 -12.47 -10.46
CA ILE A 15 -3.74 -11.94 -11.64
C ILE A 15 -2.84 -12.22 -12.83
N GLN A 16 -3.24 -13.14 -13.70
CA GLN A 16 -2.45 -13.47 -14.88
C GLN A 16 -2.63 -12.43 -15.98
N ARG A 17 -1.68 -12.34 -16.89
CA ARG A 17 -1.73 -11.39 -18.02
C ARG A 17 -2.93 -11.66 -18.94
N SER A 18 -3.41 -12.90 -18.97
CA SER A 18 -4.60 -13.32 -19.72
C SER A 18 -5.92 -12.97 -19.06
N ASP A 19 -5.92 -12.63 -17.77
CA ASP A 19 -7.15 -12.27 -17.05
C ASP A 19 -7.65 -10.92 -17.53
N THR A 20 -8.92 -10.87 -17.88
CA THR A 20 -9.54 -9.62 -18.31
C THR A 20 -9.82 -8.70 -17.12
N ARG A 21 -9.91 -7.40 -17.37
CA ARG A 21 -10.33 -6.42 -16.35
C ARG A 21 -11.65 -6.81 -15.70
N ARG A 22 -12.57 -7.37 -16.48
CA ARG A 22 -13.86 -7.85 -16.01
C ARG A 22 -13.72 -8.99 -15.02
N ASP A 23 -12.90 -10.00 -15.34
CA ASP A 23 -12.69 -11.15 -14.45
C ASP A 23 -12.11 -10.71 -13.11
N VAL A 24 -11.16 -9.78 -13.14
CA VAL A 24 -10.57 -9.21 -11.92
C VAL A 24 -11.60 -8.42 -11.11
N VAL A 25 -12.39 -7.58 -11.74
CA VAL A 25 -13.45 -6.80 -11.06
C VAL A 25 -14.49 -7.72 -10.42
N GLU A 26 -14.85 -8.85 -11.04
CA GLU A 26 -15.75 -9.83 -10.42
C GLU A 26 -15.17 -10.44 -9.14
N ARG A 27 -13.85 -10.69 -9.08
CA ARG A 27 -13.16 -11.13 -7.86
C ARG A 27 -13.24 -10.05 -6.76
N LEU A 28 -12.99 -8.78 -7.11
CA LEU A 28 -13.13 -7.67 -6.16
C LEU A 28 -14.57 -7.54 -5.64
N LEU A 29 -15.56 -7.70 -6.51
CA LEU A 29 -16.98 -7.70 -6.14
C LEU A 29 -17.34 -8.87 -5.21
N ALA A 30 -16.78 -10.05 -5.44
CA ALA A 30 -16.96 -11.20 -4.57
C ALA A 30 -16.44 -10.91 -3.15
N HIS A 31 -15.23 -10.36 -3.02
CA HIS A 31 -14.66 -9.94 -1.75
C HIS A 31 -15.51 -8.86 -1.06
N LEU A 32 -15.96 -7.85 -1.82
CA LEU A 32 -16.77 -6.76 -1.27
C LEU A 32 -18.09 -7.28 -0.69
N ARG A 33 -18.77 -8.19 -1.42
CA ARG A 33 -20.03 -8.82 -0.97
C ARG A 33 -19.78 -9.71 0.25
N GLN A 34 -18.71 -10.49 0.25
CA GLN A 34 -18.36 -11.37 1.36
C GLN A 34 -18.03 -10.57 2.62
N ALA A 35 -17.20 -9.53 2.51
CA ALA A 35 -16.87 -8.65 3.62
C ALA A 35 -18.11 -7.95 4.20
N HIS A 36 -19.02 -7.46 3.33
CA HIS A 36 -20.30 -6.90 3.76
C HIS A 36 -21.14 -7.92 4.53
N ALA A 37 -21.27 -9.16 4.03
CA ALA A 37 -22.00 -10.22 4.70
C ALA A 37 -21.41 -10.58 6.08
N MET A 38 -20.11 -10.32 6.30
CA MET A 38 -19.41 -10.49 7.57
C MET A 38 -19.41 -9.22 8.44
N GLY A 39 -20.18 -8.19 8.06
CA GLY A 39 -20.37 -6.96 8.85
C GLY A 39 -19.23 -5.95 8.76
N CYS A 40 -18.40 -6.02 7.74
CA CYS A 40 -17.34 -5.03 7.52
C CYS A 40 -17.89 -3.72 6.95
N GLN A 41 -17.27 -2.60 7.32
CA GLN A 41 -17.54 -1.28 6.79
C GLN A 41 -16.51 -0.81 5.76
N LEU A 42 -15.30 -1.42 5.76
CA LEU A 42 -14.20 -1.07 4.88
C LEU A 42 -13.49 -2.34 4.38
N VAL A 43 -13.23 -2.38 3.08
CA VAL A 43 -12.40 -3.42 2.43
C VAL A 43 -11.14 -2.77 1.87
N VAL A 44 -9.98 -3.36 2.14
CA VAL A 44 -8.70 -2.91 1.60
C VAL A 44 -8.22 -3.91 0.56
N PHE A 45 -8.00 -3.45 -0.68
CA PHE A 45 -7.49 -4.24 -1.79
C PHE A 45 -5.98 -4.00 -2.00
N PRO A 46 -5.26 -4.87 -2.74
CA PRO A 46 -3.83 -4.69 -3.00
C PRO A 46 -3.49 -3.48 -3.90
N GLU A 47 -2.19 -3.24 -4.02
CA GLU A 47 -1.59 -2.42 -5.07
C GLU A 47 -1.87 -3.01 -6.45
N LEU A 48 -2.12 -2.17 -7.49
CA LEU A 48 -2.39 -2.60 -8.86
C LEU A 48 -3.41 -3.76 -8.91
N ALA A 49 -4.48 -3.63 -8.13
CA ALA A 49 -5.47 -4.69 -7.91
C ALA A 49 -6.32 -4.99 -9.16
N LEU A 50 -6.20 -4.20 -10.21
CA LEU A 50 -6.95 -4.37 -11.45
C LEU A 50 -6.16 -5.10 -12.55
N THR A 51 -4.85 -5.34 -12.35
CA THR A 51 -3.95 -5.92 -13.36
C THR A 51 -2.96 -6.88 -12.74
N THR A 52 -2.33 -7.72 -13.57
CA THR A 52 -1.04 -8.32 -13.22
C THR A 52 -0.02 -7.22 -12.86
N PHE A 53 1.03 -7.54 -12.09
CA PHE A 53 2.12 -6.60 -11.80
C PHE A 53 2.99 -6.42 -13.04
N PHE A 54 2.53 -5.61 -14.00
CA PHE A 54 3.18 -5.40 -15.29
C PHE A 54 4.57 -4.73 -15.22
N PRO A 55 4.98 -3.98 -14.17
CA PRO A 55 6.32 -3.41 -14.09
C PRO A 55 7.47 -4.43 -14.03
N ARG A 56 7.18 -5.72 -14.13
CA ARG A 56 8.20 -6.78 -14.25
C ARG A 56 8.71 -7.00 -15.67
N TRP A 57 8.01 -6.45 -16.70
CA TRP A 57 8.43 -6.55 -18.10
C TRP A 57 8.72 -5.17 -18.67
N TYR A 58 9.69 -5.12 -19.57
CA TYR A 58 9.94 -3.93 -20.37
C TYR A 58 9.04 -3.97 -21.62
N MET A 59 8.28 -2.92 -21.83
CA MET A 59 7.40 -2.72 -22.98
C MET A 59 7.75 -1.40 -23.63
N GLU A 60 7.73 -1.33 -24.98
CA GLU A 60 8.05 -0.14 -25.77
C GLU A 60 6.82 0.48 -26.39
N ASP A 61 5.80 -0.32 -26.74
CA ASP A 61 4.60 0.18 -27.36
C ASP A 61 3.73 0.95 -26.34
N PRO A 62 3.51 2.27 -26.55
CA PRO A 62 2.66 3.07 -25.67
C PRO A 62 1.22 2.54 -25.54
N ALA A 63 0.68 1.91 -26.60
CA ALA A 63 -0.68 1.36 -26.58
C ALA A 63 -0.75 0.10 -25.71
N GLU A 64 0.27 -0.75 -25.75
CA GLU A 64 0.41 -1.91 -24.86
C GLU A 64 0.53 -1.46 -23.41
N ILE A 65 1.34 -0.43 -23.15
CA ILE A 65 1.53 0.13 -21.80
C ILE A 65 0.22 0.73 -21.30
N ASP A 66 -0.43 1.58 -22.07
CA ASP A 66 -1.66 2.29 -21.66
C ASP A 66 -2.82 1.32 -21.38
N ALA A 67 -2.83 0.09 -21.93
CA ALA A 67 -3.83 -0.93 -21.65
C ALA A 67 -3.88 -1.39 -20.18
N PHE A 68 -2.81 -1.18 -19.41
CA PHE A 68 -2.77 -1.48 -17.97
C PHE A 68 -3.33 -0.37 -17.09
N TYR A 69 -3.55 0.82 -17.66
CA TYR A 69 -3.93 2.02 -16.91
C TYR A 69 -5.41 2.33 -17.00
N GLU A 70 -5.93 2.99 -15.96
CA GLU A 70 -7.25 3.61 -15.96
C GLU A 70 -7.11 5.11 -16.22
N SER A 71 -7.78 5.60 -17.27
CA SER A 71 -7.80 7.04 -17.60
C SER A 71 -8.86 7.83 -16.82
N GLU A 72 -9.80 7.11 -16.21
CA GLU A 72 -10.82 7.65 -15.31
C GLU A 72 -11.14 6.66 -14.19
N MET A 73 -11.53 7.17 -13.03
CA MET A 73 -11.96 6.34 -11.91
C MET A 73 -13.18 6.99 -11.21
N PRO A 74 -14.36 6.34 -11.19
CA PRO A 74 -14.65 5.04 -11.80
C PRO A 74 -14.73 5.11 -13.34
N GLY A 75 -14.04 4.19 -14.01
CA GLY A 75 -14.16 3.95 -15.44
C GLY A 75 -15.30 2.97 -15.80
N ALA A 76 -15.46 2.69 -17.09
CA ALA A 76 -16.56 1.85 -17.57
C ALA A 76 -16.61 0.45 -16.92
N GLN A 77 -15.45 -0.16 -16.68
CA GLN A 77 -15.37 -1.51 -16.10
C GLN A 77 -15.36 -1.51 -14.57
N THR A 78 -14.93 -0.43 -13.92
CA THR A 78 -14.84 -0.32 -12.46
C THR A 78 -16.08 0.29 -11.82
N ARG A 79 -16.94 0.97 -12.58
CA ARG A 79 -18.18 1.63 -12.09
C ARG A 79 -19.07 0.70 -11.26
N VAL A 80 -19.19 -0.56 -11.66
CA VAL A 80 -19.98 -1.57 -10.94
C VAL A 80 -19.47 -1.81 -9.50
N LEU A 81 -18.16 -1.65 -9.25
CA LEU A 81 -17.61 -1.77 -7.91
C LEU A 81 -18.11 -0.64 -7.00
N PHE A 82 -18.10 0.61 -7.52
CA PHE A 82 -18.60 1.79 -6.79
C PHE A 82 -20.11 1.73 -6.54
N GLU A 83 -20.88 1.32 -7.54
CA GLU A 83 -22.33 1.12 -7.40
C GLU A 83 -22.68 0.03 -6.39
N THR A 84 -21.92 -1.07 -6.39
CA THR A 84 -22.09 -2.16 -5.42
C THR A 84 -21.71 -1.69 -4.01
N ALA A 85 -20.60 -0.96 -3.85
CA ALA A 85 -20.18 -0.38 -2.58
C ALA A 85 -21.26 0.52 -2.00
N ARG A 86 -21.79 1.44 -2.80
CA ARG A 86 -22.92 2.32 -2.41
C ARG A 86 -24.17 1.53 -2.03
N LYS A 87 -24.55 0.52 -2.83
CA LYS A 87 -25.74 -0.30 -2.56
C LYS A 87 -25.63 -1.07 -1.26
N LEU A 88 -24.43 -1.54 -0.93
CA LEU A 88 -24.16 -2.31 0.29
C LEU A 88 -23.85 -1.42 1.50
N GLY A 89 -23.56 -0.14 1.30
CA GLY A 89 -23.12 0.77 2.37
C GLY A 89 -21.75 0.42 2.93
N ILE A 90 -20.82 -0.08 2.08
CA ILE A 90 -19.45 -0.47 2.44
C ILE A 90 -18.44 0.35 1.62
N GLY A 91 -17.38 0.83 2.24
CA GLY A 91 -16.32 1.52 1.51
C GLY A 91 -15.16 0.59 1.16
N PHE A 92 -14.25 1.11 0.34
CA PHE A 92 -13.05 0.35 -0.04
C PHE A 92 -11.84 1.25 -0.33
N TYR A 93 -10.65 0.67 -0.13
CA TYR A 93 -9.38 1.17 -0.67
C TYR A 93 -9.02 0.33 -1.88
N LEU A 94 -8.53 0.96 -2.97
CA LEU A 94 -8.17 0.29 -4.22
C LEU A 94 -6.91 0.88 -4.82
N GLY A 95 -5.88 0.03 -5.05
CA GLY A 95 -4.68 0.40 -5.79
C GLY A 95 -4.83 0.11 -7.29
N TYR A 96 -4.41 1.05 -8.16
CA TYR A 96 -4.50 0.91 -9.62
C TYR A 96 -3.42 1.75 -10.34
N ALA A 97 -3.19 1.47 -11.62
CA ALA A 97 -2.35 2.29 -12.49
C ALA A 97 -3.18 3.44 -13.07
N GLU A 98 -2.82 4.68 -12.75
CA GLU A 98 -3.52 5.90 -13.20
C GLU A 98 -2.85 6.51 -14.42
N LEU A 99 -3.61 6.71 -15.50
CA LEU A 99 -3.23 7.56 -16.63
C LEU A 99 -3.91 8.92 -16.46
N ALA A 100 -3.19 9.90 -15.96
CA ALA A 100 -3.68 11.27 -15.81
C ALA A 100 -3.33 12.13 -17.04
N VAL A 101 -4.17 13.12 -17.33
CA VAL A 101 -3.83 14.20 -18.27
C VAL A 101 -3.80 15.50 -17.49
N GLU A 102 -2.60 16.01 -17.24
CA GLU A 102 -2.38 17.23 -16.47
C GLU A 102 -1.72 18.29 -17.36
N GLN A 103 -2.37 19.43 -17.51
CA GLN A 103 -1.92 20.53 -18.40
C GLN A 103 -1.66 20.07 -19.85
N GLY A 104 -2.45 19.09 -20.33
CA GLY A 104 -2.31 18.52 -21.68
C GLY A 104 -1.20 17.46 -21.83
N VAL A 105 -0.50 17.12 -20.75
CA VAL A 105 0.57 16.10 -20.75
C VAL A 105 0.03 14.81 -20.13
N LYS A 106 0.24 13.68 -20.79
CA LYS A 106 -0.02 12.34 -20.22
C LYS A 106 1.01 12.04 -19.14
N ARG A 107 0.54 11.70 -17.95
CA ARG A 107 1.35 11.29 -16.80
C ARG A 107 0.84 9.97 -16.24
N ARG A 108 1.73 9.13 -15.75
CA ARG A 108 1.42 7.78 -15.26
C ARG A 108 1.82 7.64 -13.81
N PHE A 109 0.88 7.18 -12.97
CA PHE A 109 1.11 7.04 -11.53
C PHE A 109 0.65 5.66 -11.03
N ASN A 110 1.35 5.17 -10.01
CA ASN A 110 0.87 4.09 -9.18
C ASN A 110 0.01 4.72 -8.07
N THR A 111 -1.30 4.53 -8.14
CA THR A 111 -2.28 5.32 -7.39
C THR A 111 -3.16 4.43 -6.53
N SER A 112 -3.58 4.94 -5.39
CA SER A 112 -4.67 4.36 -4.60
C SER A 112 -5.75 5.39 -4.31
N ILE A 113 -6.97 4.89 -4.14
CA ILE A 113 -8.14 5.68 -3.75
C ILE A 113 -8.79 5.10 -2.51
N LEU A 114 -9.42 5.98 -1.74
CA LEU A 114 -10.33 5.63 -0.64
C LEU A 114 -11.74 6.04 -1.02
N VAL A 115 -12.64 5.07 -1.05
CA VAL A 115 -14.06 5.25 -1.40
C VAL A 115 -14.91 5.03 -0.15
N ASN A 116 -15.80 5.97 0.13
CA ASN A 116 -16.71 5.90 1.28
C ASN A 116 -17.91 4.96 1.01
N GLN A 117 -18.78 4.81 2.02
CA GLN A 117 -19.98 3.97 1.95
C GLN A 117 -21.06 4.49 0.98
N ASN A 118 -20.92 5.74 0.51
CA ASN A 118 -21.81 6.33 -0.51
C ASN A 118 -21.29 6.09 -1.94
N GLY A 119 -20.12 5.47 -2.09
CA GLY A 119 -19.45 5.30 -3.37
C GLY A 119 -18.69 6.55 -3.85
N ASP A 120 -18.41 7.51 -2.97
CA ASP A 120 -17.64 8.71 -3.31
C ASP A 120 -16.16 8.51 -3.02
N ILE A 121 -15.28 8.95 -3.91
CA ILE A 121 -13.83 9.02 -3.67
C ILE A 121 -13.58 10.15 -2.67
N ILE A 122 -13.11 9.82 -1.48
CA ILE A 122 -12.80 10.79 -0.42
C ILE A 122 -11.30 11.03 -0.26
N GLY A 123 -10.47 10.23 -0.92
CA GLY A 123 -9.02 10.39 -0.92
C GLY A 123 -8.38 9.75 -2.15
N LYS A 124 -7.30 10.37 -2.63
CA LYS A 124 -6.44 9.83 -3.69
C LYS A 124 -4.98 10.04 -3.31
N TYR A 125 -4.19 8.97 -3.41
CA TYR A 125 -2.78 8.95 -3.10
C TYR A 125 -1.98 8.40 -4.27
N ARG A 126 -0.88 9.04 -4.65
CA ARG A 126 0.09 8.58 -5.64
C ARG A 126 1.38 8.16 -4.94
N LYS A 127 1.89 6.98 -5.26
CA LYS A 127 3.06 6.39 -4.62
C LYS A 127 4.29 7.31 -4.67
N VAL A 128 4.85 7.59 -3.52
CA VAL A 128 6.02 8.49 -3.38
C VAL A 128 7.32 7.72 -3.60
N HIS A 129 7.49 6.56 -2.97
CA HIS A 129 8.73 5.79 -3.04
C HIS A 129 8.65 4.69 -4.11
N LEU A 130 8.97 5.04 -5.35
CA LEU A 130 9.07 4.08 -6.45
C LEU A 130 10.33 3.22 -6.28
N PRO A 131 10.20 1.88 -6.11
CA PRO A 131 11.35 0.98 -6.04
C PRO A 131 11.90 0.64 -7.44
N GLY A 132 12.99 -0.13 -7.44
CA GLY A 132 13.57 -0.68 -8.65
C GLY A 132 14.30 0.36 -9.50
N HIS A 133 14.26 0.19 -10.81
CA HIS A 133 15.06 0.94 -11.79
C HIS A 133 14.21 1.38 -12.98
N ALA A 134 14.77 2.26 -13.81
CA ALA A 134 14.14 2.76 -15.04
C ALA A 134 14.71 2.07 -16.29
N GLU A 135 15.97 1.68 -16.23
CA GLU A 135 16.72 1.12 -17.36
C GLU A 135 16.31 -0.32 -17.64
N HIS A 136 16.24 -0.68 -18.92
CA HIS A 136 15.97 -2.05 -19.34
C HIS A 136 17.19 -2.95 -19.07
N GLU A 137 16.96 -4.05 -18.33
CA GLU A 137 17.96 -5.09 -18.04
C GLU A 137 17.56 -6.40 -18.73
N PRO A 138 17.87 -6.59 -20.05
CA PRO A 138 17.33 -7.69 -20.86
C PRO A 138 17.80 -9.09 -20.43
N TRP A 139 18.84 -9.18 -19.61
CA TRP A 139 19.32 -10.46 -19.04
C TRP A 139 18.47 -10.97 -17.90
N ARG A 140 17.54 -10.15 -17.37
CA ARG A 140 16.63 -10.55 -16.29
C ARG A 140 15.30 -11.03 -16.85
N ALA A 141 14.87 -12.22 -16.43
CA ALA A 141 13.54 -12.73 -16.76
C ALA A 141 12.41 -11.87 -16.17
N PHE A 142 12.63 -11.33 -14.95
CA PHE A 142 11.74 -10.40 -14.27
C PHE A 142 12.54 -9.21 -13.76
N GLN A 143 12.02 -8.02 -14.03
CA GLN A 143 12.60 -6.75 -13.59
C GLN A 143 11.70 -6.08 -12.56
N HIS A 144 12.10 -4.92 -12.07
CA HIS A 144 11.28 -4.08 -11.21
C HIS A 144 11.35 -2.64 -11.73
N LEU A 145 10.56 -2.39 -12.80
CA LEU A 145 10.62 -1.20 -13.64
C LEU A 145 9.63 -0.10 -13.19
N GLU A 146 9.34 0.04 -11.91
CA GLU A 146 8.38 1.06 -11.47
C GLU A 146 8.83 2.48 -11.84
N LYS A 147 10.14 2.77 -11.82
CA LYS A 147 10.67 4.09 -12.23
C LYS A 147 10.62 4.34 -13.74
N HIS A 148 10.41 3.28 -14.55
CA HIS A 148 10.18 3.40 -15.99
C HIS A 148 8.72 3.74 -16.29
N TYR A 149 7.79 3.14 -15.52
CA TYR A 149 6.36 3.22 -15.81
C TYR A 149 5.62 4.33 -15.06
N PHE A 150 6.14 4.78 -13.91
CA PHE A 150 5.42 5.70 -13.03
C PHE A 150 6.26 6.92 -12.66
N GLU A 151 5.57 8.02 -12.50
CA GLU A 151 6.10 9.21 -11.85
C GLU A 151 5.82 9.16 -10.35
N PRO A 152 6.71 9.70 -9.48
CA PRO A 152 6.49 9.72 -8.05
C PRO A 152 5.37 10.69 -7.67
N GLY A 153 4.63 10.35 -6.61
CA GLY A 153 3.76 11.28 -5.89
C GLY A 153 4.57 12.29 -5.09
N GLU A 154 3.88 13.30 -4.56
CA GLU A 154 4.53 14.47 -3.93
C GLU A 154 4.32 14.56 -2.42
N SER A 155 3.30 13.87 -1.85
CA SER A 155 2.92 14.03 -0.46
C SER A 155 2.33 12.75 0.15
N PHE A 156 2.34 12.71 1.48
CA PHE A 156 1.61 11.73 2.29
C PHE A 156 0.47 12.45 3.00
N ASP A 157 -0.71 12.41 2.41
CA ASP A 157 -1.90 13.07 2.96
C ASP A 157 -2.74 12.09 3.79
N VAL A 158 -3.68 12.63 4.55
CA VAL A 158 -4.65 11.90 5.34
C VAL A 158 -6.06 12.43 5.09
N TRP A 159 -7.06 11.58 5.25
CA TRP A 159 -8.46 11.92 4.97
C TRP A 159 -9.37 11.51 6.12
N ARG A 160 -10.41 12.28 6.35
CA ARG A 160 -11.46 11.89 7.29
C ARG A 160 -12.44 10.95 6.62
N GLY A 161 -12.67 9.79 7.26
CA GLY A 161 -13.60 8.76 6.79
C GLY A 161 -13.78 7.68 7.85
N PHE A 162 -14.88 6.95 7.78
CA PHE A 162 -15.15 5.79 8.64
C PHE A 162 -15.04 6.09 10.16
N GLY A 163 -15.36 7.32 10.56
CA GLY A 163 -15.28 7.77 11.95
C GLY A 163 -13.88 8.13 12.47
N GLY A 164 -12.85 8.12 11.60
CA GLY A 164 -11.47 8.40 11.96
C GLY A 164 -10.68 9.18 10.92
N VAL A 165 -9.37 9.19 11.08
CA VAL A 165 -8.39 9.77 10.15
C VAL A 165 -7.63 8.64 9.48
N MET A 166 -7.76 8.53 8.14
CA MET A 166 -7.21 7.47 7.32
C MET A 166 -5.99 7.97 6.54
N GLY A 167 -4.89 7.23 6.58
CA GLY A 167 -3.74 7.43 5.70
C GLY A 167 -3.73 6.37 4.60
N MET A 168 -3.07 6.65 3.48
CA MET A 168 -2.85 5.69 2.42
C MET A 168 -1.37 5.61 2.05
N ALA A 169 -0.91 4.40 1.71
CA ALA A 169 0.45 4.14 1.23
C ALA A 169 0.42 2.99 0.21
N LEU A 170 1.49 2.85 -0.56
CA LEU A 170 1.63 1.80 -1.56
C LEU A 170 2.99 1.10 -1.47
N CYS A 171 2.97 -0.21 -1.32
CA CYS A 171 4.09 -1.15 -1.46
C CYS A 171 5.39 -0.68 -0.78
N ASN A 172 6.33 -0.12 -1.54
CA ASN A 172 7.64 0.30 -1.05
C ASN A 172 7.57 1.41 0.02
N ASP A 173 6.52 2.23 0.02
CA ASP A 173 6.32 3.27 1.04
C ASP A 173 6.37 2.69 2.46
N ARG A 174 5.87 1.44 2.65
CA ARG A 174 5.86 0.80 3.98
C ARG A 174 7.25 0.55 4.57
N ARG A 175 8.29 0.56 3.75
CA ARG A 175 9.67 0.31 4.18
C ARG A 175 10.34 1.53 4.78
N TRP A 176 9.74 2.72 4.61
CA TRP A 176 10.26 4.00 5.05
C TRP A 176 9.53 4.48 6.29
N SER A 177 10.24 4.67 7.38
CA SER A 177 9.67 5.14 8.66
C SER A 177 8.99 6.51 8.53
N GLU A 178 9.50 7.35 7.62
CA GLU A 178 8.98 8.68 7.31
C GLU A 178 7.54 8.62 6.80
N THR A 179 7.18 7.63 5.99
CA THR A 179 5.79 7.42 5.50
C THR A 179 4.80 7.40 6.66
N TYR A 180 5.06 6.56 7.65
CA TYR A 180 4.19 6.43 8.83
C TYR A 180 4.25 7.68 9.71
N ARG A 181 5.46 8.25 9.86
CA ARG A 181 5.66 9.41 10.73
C ARG A 181 4.96 10.65 10.18
N VAL A 182 5.04 10.93 8.88
CA VAL A 182 4.38 12.07 8.25
C VAL A 182 2.86 11.96 8.39
N MET A 183 2.27 10.78 8.14
CA MET A 183 0.84 10.55 8.33
C MET A 183 0.46 10.57 9.83
N GLY A 184 1.30 10.01 10.70
CA GLY A 184 1.10 10.03 12.15
C GLY A 184 1.05 11.46 12.72
N LEU A 185 1.89 12.37 12.21
CA LEU A 185 1.89 13.79 12.57
C LEU A 185 0.65 14.54 12.09
N GLN A 186 -0.02 14.06 11.05
CA GLN A 186 -1.31 14.56 10.58
C GLN A 186 -2.49 13.90 11.32
N GLY A 187 -2.21 13.02 12.29
CA GLY A 187 -3.22 12.41 13.15
C GLY A 187 -3.80 11.10 12.62
N ALA A 188 -3.17 10.44 11.64
CA ALA A 188 -3.65 9.16 11.12
C ALA A 188 -3.94 8.15 12.24
N GLU A 189 -5.13 7.55 12.21
CA GLU A 189 -5.56 6.52 13.14
C GLU A 189 -5.56 5.12 12.50
N MET A 190 -5.66 5.08 11.16
CA MET A 190 -5.53 3.87 10.37
C MET A 190 -4.81 4.16 9.06
N ILE A 191 -3.82 3.33 8.71
CA ILE A 191 -3.09 3.41 7.44
C ILE A 191 -3.45 2.19 6.60
N LEU A 192 -3.95 2.47 5.38
CA LEU A 192 -4.37 1.49 4.40
C LEU A 192 -3.26 1.31 3.38
N LEU A 193 -2.82 0.09 3.17
CA LEU A 193 -1.61 -0.20 2.41
C LEU A 193 -1.78 -1.40 1.49
N GLY A 194 -1.74 -1.18 0.18
CA GLY A 194 -1.66 -2.24 -0.83
C GLY A 194 -0.23 -2.51 -1.26
N TYR A 195 0.17 -3.77 -1.46
CA TYR A 195 1.50 -4.09 -1.94
C TYR A 195 1.56 -5.34 -2.82
N ASN A 196 2.59 -5.39 -3.69
CA ASN A 196 3.01 -6.55 -4.46
C ASN A 196 4.50 -6.77 -4.21
N THR A 197 4.87 -7.87 -3.56
CA THR A 197 6.27 -8.15 -3.26
C THR A 197 6.60 -9.55 -3.75
N PRO A 198 7.55 -9.71 -4.67
CA PRO A 198 8.05 -11.02 -5.06
C PRO A 198 8.82 -11.67 -3.89
N VAL A 199 8.80 -13.00 -3.83
CA VAL A 199 9.64 -13.78 -2.89
C VAL A 199 11.11 -13.57 -3.23
N HIS A 200 11.46 -13.73 -4.51
CA HIS A 200 12.85 -13.59 -4.97
C HIS A 200 13.20 -12.14 -5.28
N ASN A 201 14.29 -11.68 -4.67
CA ASN A 201 14.87 -10.35 -4.89
C ASN A 201 16.24 -10.49 -5.60
N PRO A 202 16.31 -10.41 -6.94
CA PRO A 202 17.54 -10.66 -7.67
C PRO A 202 18.77 -9.83 -7.25
N PRO A 203 18.62 -8.54 -6.84
CA PRO A 203 19.74 -7.76 -6.33
C PRO A 203 20.32 -8.21 -4.99
N ALA A 204 19.53 -8.94 -4.17
CA ALA A 204 19.91 -9.36 -2.83
C ALA A 204 19.21 -10.70 -2.47
N PRO A 205 19.54 -11.80 -3.16
CA PRO A 205 18.83 -13.09 -2.98
C PRO A 205 19.02 -13.70 -1.58
N GLU A 206 20.05 -13.30 -0.85
CA GLU A 206 20.28 -13.67 0.55
C GLU A 206 19.17 -13.17 1.50
N HIS A 207 18.32 -12.24 1.05
CA HIS A 207 17.20 -11.73 1.82
C HIS A 207 15.87 -12.44 1.52
N ASP A 208 15.82 -13.38 0.59
CA ASP A 208 14.56 -14.02 0.15
C ASP A 208 13.83 -14.69 1.31
N ASP A 209 14.55 -15.46 2.14
CA ASP A 209 13.99 -16.14 3.32
C ASP A 209 13.47 -15.16 4.39
N LEU A 210 13.93 -13.92 4.37
CA LEU A 210 13.54 -12.85 5.30
C LEU A 210 12.42 -11.95 4.77
N SER A 211 12.00 -12.14 3.52
CA SER A 211 11.04 -11.25 2.85
C SER A 211 9.74 -11.07 3.64
N MET A 212 9.17 -12.17 4.16
CA MET A 212 7.95 -12.12 4.98
C MET A 212 8.20 -11.46 6.34
N PHE A 213 9.31 -11.78 6.98
CA PHE A 213 9.70 -11.18 8.26
C PHE A 213 9.87 -9.66 8.11
N HIS A 214 10.64 -9.20 7.11
CA HIS A 214 10.82 -7.77 6.84
C HIS A 214 9.50 -7.07 6.49
N ASN A 215 8.60 -7.75 5.75
CA ASN A 215 7.28 -7.21 5.43
C ASN A 215 6.46 -6.90 6.69
N HIS A 216 6.38 -7.86 7.61
CA HIS A 216 5.63 -7.67 8.86
C HIS A 216 6.33 -6.70 9.80
N LEU A 217 7.67 -6.80 9.94
CA LEU A 217 8.47 -5.96 10.83
C LEU A 217 8.23 -4.46 10.59
N VAL A 218 8.32 -4.01 9.34
CA VAL A 218 8.17 -2.58 9.02
C VAL A 218 6.76 -2.07 9.26
N MET A 219 5.74 -2.89 9.00
CA MET A 219 4.34 -2.54 9.27
C MET A 219 4.02 -2.54 10.77
N GLN A 220 4.52 -3.51 11.53
CA GLN A 220 4.38 -3.59 12.98
C GLN A 220 5.07 -2.41 13.68
N ALA A 221 6.31 -2.09 13.26
CA ALA A 221 7.04 -0.93 13.75
C ALA A 221 6.30 0.37 13.40
N GLY A 222 5.81 0.49 12.16
CA GLY A 222 5.02 1.64 11.71
C GLY A 222 3.74 1.84 12.53
N ALA A 223 3.01 0.76 12.80
CA ALA A 223 1.81 0.78 13.64
C ALA A 223 2.14 1.25 15.07
N TYR A 224 3.07 0.59 15.72
CA TYR A 224 3.41 0.86 17.12
C TYR A 224 3.99 2.26 17.33
N GLN A 225 5.01 2.64 16.57
CA GLN A 225 5.71 3.92 16.73
C GLN A 225 4.85 5.16 16.43
N ASN A 226 3.70 4.97 15.78
CA ASN A 226 2.77 6.06 15.47
C ASN A 226 1.40 5.90 16.14
N GLY A 227 1.22 4.84 16.95
CA GLY A 227 -0.03 4.55 17.63
C GLY A 227 -1.22 4.49 16.66
N THR A 228 -1.08 3.74 15.56
CA THR A 228 -2.06 3.68 14.46
C THR A 228 -2.34 2.24 14.07
N TRP A 229 -3.54 1.94 13.58
CA TRP A 229 -3.83 0.70 12.89
C TRP A 229 -3.12 0.66 11.54
N VAL A 230 -2.67 -0.50 11.11
CA VAL A 230 -2.14 -0.72 9.75
C VAL A 230 -2.87 -1.90 9.13
N VAL A 231 -3.43 -1.71 7.94
CA VAL A 231 -4.07 -2.75 7.14
C VAL A 231 -3.22 -2.95 5.89
N GLY A 232 -2.37 -3.99 5.90
CA GLY A 232 -1.48 -4.30 4.80
C GLY A 232 -2.03 -5.43 3.94
N VAL A 233 -2.22 -5.20 2.63
CA VAL A 233 -2.89 -6.15 1.73
C VAL A 233 -2.07 -6.41 0.49
N ALA A 234 -1.88 -7.69 0.19
CA ALA A 234 -1.02 -8.19 -0.88
C ALA A 234 -1.78 -8.94 -1.98
N LYS A 235 -1.13 -9.03 -3.14
CA LYS A 235 -1.32 -10.21 -4.00
C LYS A 235 -0.44 -11.35 -3.52
N ALA A 236 -0.92 -12.58 -3.69
CA ALA A 236 -0.26 -13.81 -3.24
C ALA A 236 -0.23 -14.86 -4.37
N GLY A 237 0.59 -15.89 -4.20
CA GLY A 237 0.70 -16.99 -5.16
C GLY A 237 1.58 -16.67 -6.35
N LYS A 238 1.48 -17.48 -7.41
CA LYS A 238 2.38 -17.42 -8.56
C LYS A 238 1.73 -16.65 -9.72
N GLU A 239 2.12 -15.39 -9.88
CA GLU A 239 1.65 -14.48 -10.91
C GLU A 239 2.68 -14.44 -12.06
N GLU A 240 2.29 -14.91 -13.24
CA GLU A 240 3.18 -14.98 -14.44
C GLU A 240 4.55 -15.61 -14.15
N GLY A 241 4.57 -16.67 -13.37
CA GLY A 241 5.81 -17.34 -13.01
C GLY A 241 6.56 -16.75 -11.81
N CYS A 242 6.23 -15.53 -11.39
CA CYS A 242 6.80 -14.87 -10.23
C CYS A 242 6.00 -15.18 -8.98
N GLU A 243 6.64 -15.74 -7.95
CA GLU A 243 5.98 -16.00 -6.67
C GLU A 243 5.91 -14.75 -5.81
N MET A 244 4.69 -14.42 -5.34
CA MET A 244 4.40 -13.28 -4.50
C MET A 244 4.27 -13.72 -3.04
N ILE A 245 4.81 -12.91 -2.11
CA ILE A 245 4.86 -13.29 -0.68
C ILE A 245 3.47 -13.47 -0.06
N GLY A 246 2.46 -12.69 -0.47
CA GLY A 246 1.20 -12.59 0.26
C GLY A 246 1.41 -11.93 1.62
N GLY A 247 0.87 -12.53 2.69
CA GLY A 247 1.06 -12.04 4.05
C GLY A 247 0.19 -10.84 4.39
N SER A 248 -0.98 -10.73 3.76
CA SER A 248 -1.98 -9.70 4.10
C SER A 248 -2.37 -9.80 5.56
N CYS A 249 -2.39 -8.67 6.27
CA CYS A 249 -2.66 -8.66 7.70
C CYS A 249 -3.24 -7.33 8.19
N ILE A 250 -3.84 -7.37 9.38
CA ILE A 250 -4.30 -6.20 10.13
C ILE A 250 -3.49 -6.13 11.42
N ILE A 251 -2.91 -4.98 11.70
CA ILE A 251 -1.99 -4.74 12.81
C ILE A 251 -2.59 -3.65 13.70
N ALA A 252 -2.68 -3.96 14.99
CA ALA A 252 -3.16 -3.03 16.02
C ALA A 252 -2.13 -1.93 16.35
N PRO A 253 -2.54 -0.83 17.01
CA PRO A 253 -1.62 0.21 17.48
C PRO A 253 -0.53 -0.29 18.46
N SER A 254 -0.70 -1.49 19.03
CA SER A 254 0.31 -2.20 19.82
C SER A 254 1.45 -2.79 19.00
N GLY A 255 1.29 -2.88 17.67
CA GLY A 255 2.20 -3.61 16.79
C GLY A 255 1.86 -5.09 16.61
N GLU A 256 0.82 -5.60 17.27
CA GLU A 256 0.39 -7.00 17.15
C GLU A 256 -0.39 -7.23 15.86
N ILE A 257 -0.09 -8.32 15.16
CA ILE A 257 -0.91 -8.81 14.05
C ILE A 257 -2.16 -9.47 14.64
N VAL A 258 -3.32 -8.86 14.45
CA VAL A 258 -4.60 -9.32 15.02
C VAL A 258 -5.43 -10.16 14.05
N ALA A 259 -5.14 -10.08 12.76
CA ALA A 259 -5.72 -10.93 11.72
C ALA A 259 -4.72 -11.04 10.55
N ALA A 260 -4.63 -12.21 9.94
CA ALA A 260 -3.75 -12.45 8.80
C ALA A 260 -4.34 -13.49 7.84
N CYS A 261 -4.06 -13.34 6.54
CA CYS A 261 -4.33 -14.36 5.54
C CYS A 261 -3.27 -15.46 5.60
N SER A 262 -3.71 -16.69 5.38
CA SER A 262 -2.88 -17.90 5.48
C SER A 262 -2.65 -18.62 4.15
N THR A 263 -3.47 -18.31 3.15
CA THR A 263 -3.42 -18.95 1.83
C THR A 263 -2.62 -18.13 0.80
N LYS A 264 -2.47 -18.70 -0.39
CA LYS A 264 -1.87 -18.03 -1.56
C LYS A 264 -2.91 -17.66 -2.64
N GLY A 265 -4.19 -17.70 -2.28
CA GLY A 265 -5.33 -17.34 -3.13
C GLY A 265 -6.08 -16.13 -2.61
N ASP A 266 -7.29 -15.95 -3.13
CA ASP A 266 -8.25 -14.96 -2.67
C ASP A 266 -8.69 -15.31 -1.25
N GLU A 267 -8.51 -14.38 -0.29
CA GLU A 267 -8.81 -14.60 1.13
C GLU A 267 -9.11 -13.27 1.84
N LEU A 268 -9.99 -13.31 2.84
CA LEU A 268 -10.28 -12.18 3.73
C LEU A 268 -9.73 -12.43 5.13
N ALA A 269 -8.88 -11.53 5.62
CA ALA A 269 -8.59 -11.40 7.04
C ALA A 269 -9.40 -10.24 7.61
N ILE A 270 -10.13 -10.45 8.71
CA ILE A 270 -11.08 -9.47 9.26
C ILE A 270 -10.73 -9.17 10.71
N ALA A 271 -10.76 -7.88 11.05
CA ALA A 271 -10.61 -7.42 12.43
C ALA A 271 -11.64 -6.35 12.79
N ARG A 272 -12.03 -6.36 14.06
CA ARG A 272 -12.79 -5.30 14.72
C ARG A 272 -11.81 -4.29 15.29
N CYS A 273 -11.63 -3.16 14.60
CA CYS A 273 -10.65 -2.13 14.93
C CYS A 273 -11.29 -1.04 15.81
N ASP A 274 -10.84 -0.89 17.03
CA ASP A 274 -11.22 0.23 17.90
C ASP A 274 -10.24 1.38 17.67
N LEU A 275 -10.69 2.45 17.01
CA LEU A 275 -9.86 3.63 16.73
C LEU A 275 -9.43 4.36 18.00
N ASP A 276 -10.17 4.22 19.10
CA ASP A 276 -9.83 4.85 20.37
C ASP A 276 -8.60 4.19 21.04
N LEU A 277 -8.20 2.97 20.66
CA LEU A 277 -6.92 2.39 21.08
C LEU A 277 -5.72 3.25 20.67
N CYS A 278 -5.82 3.99 19.57
CA CYS A 278 -4.77 4.91 19.14
C CYS A 278 -4.47 5.98 20.21
N LEU A 279 -5.49 6.44 20.95
CA LEU A 279 -5.35 7.49 21.96
C LEU A 279 -4.45 7.06 23.11
N SER A 280 -4.49 5.78 23.51
CA SER A 280 -3.64 5.27 24.57
C SER A 280 -2.16 5.48 24.28
N TYR A 281 -1.73 5.16 23.06
CA TYR A 281 -0.33 5.35 22.62
C TYR A 281 0.03 6.81 22.35
N LYS A 282 -0.86 7.54 21.66
CA LYS A 282 -0.64 8.94 21.28
C LYS A 282 -0.66 9.92 22.45
N SER A 283 -1.33 9.57 23.56
CA SER A 283 -1.36 10.40 24.76
C SER A 283 -0.25 10.05 25.79
N THR A 284 0.46 8.94 25.60
CA THR A 284 1.49 8.44 26.52
C THR A 284 2.84 8.29 25.81
N THR A 285 3.26 7.07 25.49
CA THR A 285 4.60 6.73 24.96
C THR A 285 4.92 7.53 23.67
N PHE A 286 3.93 7.69 22.80
CA PHE A 286 4.09 8.42 21.54
C PHE A 286 3.32 9.75 21.52
N ASN A 287 3.34 10.45 22.65
CA ASN A 287 2.88 11.84 22.69
C ASN A 287 3.92 12.71 21.97
N PHE A 288 3.66 13.01 20.71
CA PHE A 288 4.60 13.71 19.85
C PHE A 288 4.91 15.12 20.33
N ASP A 289 3.92 15.85 20.85
CA ASP A 289 4.10 17.20 21.35
C ASP A 289 5.06 17.26 22.55
N ARG A 290 5.03 16.21 23.39
CA ARG A 290 5.87 16.14 24.60
C ARG A 290 7.27 15.60 24.35
N HIS A 291 7.39 14.64 23.41
CA HIS A 291 8.58 13.78 23.36
C HIS A 291 9.40 13.95 22.10
N ARG A 292 8.84 14.48 20.99
CA ARG A 292 9.63 14.72 19.79
C ARG A 292 10.59 15.89 19.96
N ARG A 293 11.74 15.77 19.32
CA ARG A 293 12.82 16.77 19.29
C ARG A 293 13.10 17.15 17.83
N PRO A 294 12.18 17.89 17.12
CA PRO A 294 12.30 18.21 15.71
C PRO A 294 13.64 18.86 15.35
N GLU A 295 14.20 19.64 16.26
CA GLU A 295 15.50 20.30 16.11
C GLU A 295 16.67 19.34 15.94
N ALA A 296 16.52 18.06 16.33
CA ALA A 296 17.52 17.00 16.17
C ALA A 296 17.36 16.19 14.86
N TYR A 297 16.32 16.45 14.06
CA TYR A 297 15.95 15.61 12.91
C TYR A 297 16.31 16.26 11.57
N GLY A 298 17.06 17.33 11.52
CA GLY A 298 17.38 18.07 10.29
C GLY A 298 17.95 17.19 9.18
N LEU A 299 18.83 16.25 9.53
CA LEU A 299 19.45 15.33 8.56
C LEU A 299 18.45 14.50 7.75
N ILE A 300 17.26 14.21 8.29
CA ILE A 300 16.22 13.43 7.61
C ILE A 300 15.72 14.16 6.36
N THR A 301 15.65 15.49 6.40
CA THR A 301 15.18 16.31 5.28
C THR A 301 16.30 16.90 4.43
N GLU A 302 17.51 17.01 4.97
CA GLU A 302 18.67 17.64 4.31
C GLU A 302 19.45 16.65 3.43
N ARG A 303 19.44 15.35 3.75
CA ARG A 303 20.30 14.36 3.07
C ARG A 303 19.48 13.23 2.43
N ARG A 304 19.94 12.82 1.25
CA ARG A 304 19.44 11.61 0.58
C ARG A 304 20.20 10.35 0.95
N GLY A 305 21.49 10.47 1.26
CA GLY A 305 22.38 9.35 1.53
C GLY A 305 23.23 9.56 2.78
N ALA A 306 23.85 8.47 3.23
CA ALA A 306 24.77 8.52 4.34
C ALA A 306 26.05 9.28 3.96
N VAL A 307 26.54 10.08 4.89
CA VAL A 307 27.87 10.70 4.82
C VAL A 307 28.65 10.23 6.06
N GLU A 308 29.66 9.40 5.83
CA GLU A 308 30.48 8.83 6.90
C GLU A 308 31.38 9.90 7.53
N PRO A 309 31.70 9.78 8.83
CA PRO A 309 32.77 10.57 9.44
C PRO A 309 34.10 10.34 8.72
N ALA A 310 35.02 11.32 8.80
CA ALA A 310 36.35 11.11 8.27
C ALA A 310 37.03 9.92 8.96
N PRO A 311 37.81 9.09 8.23
CA PRO A 311 38.60 8.03 8.84
C PRO A 311 39.47 8.56 9.99
N GLU A 312 39.58 7.78 11.06
CA GLU A 312 40.55 8.12 12.12
C GLU A 312 41.97 8.31 11.50
N ALA A 313 42.63 9.40 11.89
CA ALA A 313 44.02 9.57 11.51
C ALA A 313 44.82 8.35 11.99
N ALA A 314 45.54 7.69 11.08
CA ALA A 314 46.41 6.58 11.46
C ALA A 314 47.29 7.02 12.63
N VAL A 315 47.12 6.40 13.78
CA VAL A 315 48.06 6.59 14.89
C VAL A 315 49.41 6.06 14.41
N THR A 316 50.28 6.96 13.94
CA THR A 316 51.65 6.60 13.65
C THR A 316 52.31 6.21 14.98
N ALA A 317 52.60 4.92 15.13
CA ALA A 317 53.32 4.33 16.23
C ALA A 317 54.79 4.76 16.20
#